data_ccfe747fc06e6250496727bfd506c6fb
#
_entry.id   ccfe747fc06e6250496727bfd506c6fb
#
_cell.length_a   1.000
_cell.length_b   1.000
_cell.length_c   1.000
_cell.angle_alpha   90.00
_cell.angle_beta   90.00
_cell.angle_gamma   90.00
#
_symmetry.space_group_name_H-M   'P 1'
#
loop_
_entity.id
_entity.type
_entity.pdbx_description
1 polymer ?
#
loop_
_entity_poly.entity_id
_entity_poly.type
_entity_poly.pdbx_seq_one_letter_code
_entity_poly.pdbx_strand_id
1 'polypeptide(L)'
;MIHSCRYRVRLVVGRRSFITARENHHNVDQAFLISTGAVALAEIGDKTQLLSLVLAARYRKPLPIILGVLVATLVNHAGAGALGAWLGTLVTPAIMRWALAVSFIGMGLWILVPDTLDEDEAKANRTRLGVFGATVVAFFLAEMGDKTQIATVALAARFHDFFGVVAGTTLGMMIANVPAIILGDRFAHRLPTKVVHGIAAVMFVVLGAMALFGVGF
;
A
#
# COMPACT_ATOMS: atom_id res chain seq x y z
N MET A 1 30.37 17.95 46.11
CA MET A 1 30.55 18.00 44.63
C MET A 1 29.99 16.80 43.86
N ILE A 2 29.46 15.78 44.56
CA ILE A 2 29.01 14.51 43.94
C ILE A 2 27.49 14.50 43.60
N HIS A 3 26.68 15.34 44.27
CA HIS A 3 25.22 15.38 44.04
C HIS A 3 24.77 16.08 42.74
N SER A 4 25.59 16.98 42.18
CA SER A 4 25.25 17.74 40.96
C SER A 4 25.36 16.89 39.65
N CYS A 5 26.18 15.85 39.67
CA CYS A 5 26.43 15.02 38.48
C CYS A 5 25.27 14.03 38.17
N ARG A 6 24.59 13.51 39.21
CA ARG A 6 23.49 12.55 39.04
C ARG A 6 22.22 13.18 38.44
N TYR A 7 21.94 14.43 38.71
CA TYR A 7 20.78 15.12 38.14
C TYR A 7 20.95 15.45 36.65
N ARG A 8 22.18 15.79 36.22
CA ARG A 8 22.47 16.08 34.83
C ARG A 8 22.36 14.84 33.91
N VAL A 9 22.77 13.68 34.39
CA VAL A 9 22.66 12.43 33.62
C VAL A 9 21.21 12.01 33.47
N ARG A 10 20.35 12.16 34.48
CA ARG A 10 18.93 11.84 34.40
C ARG A 10 18.18 12.74 33.42
N LEU A 11 18.48 14.04 33.35
CA LEU A 11 17.87 14.98 32.41
C LEU A 11 18.29 14.71 30.95
N VAL A 12 19.53 14.30 30.72
CA VAL A 12 20.03 13.98 29.38
C VAL A 12 19.43 12.66 28.89
N VAL A 13 19.30 11.64 29.73
CA VAL A 13 18.68 10.36 29.39
C VAL A 13 17.18 10.54 29.11
N GLY A 14 16.48 11.30 29.96
CA GLY A 14 15.05 11.59 29.74
C GLY A 14 14.79 12.38 28.45
N ARG A 15 15.63 13.37 28.12
CA ARG A 15 15.49 14.16 26.90
C ARG A 15 15.77 13.33 25.62
N ARG A 16 16.75 12.45 25.64
CA ARG A 16 17.00 11.53 24.51
C ARG A 16 15.85 10.56 24.27
N SER A 17 15.27 10.00 25.34
CA SER A 17 14.13 9.09 25.22
C SER A 17 12.86 9.78 24.68
N PHE A 18 12.62 11.05 25.03
CA PHE A 18 11.51 11.82 24.49
C PHE A 18 11.70 12.22 23.04
N ILE A 19 12.92 12.55 22.62
CA ILE A 19 13.23 12.92 21.23
C ILE A 19 13.10 11.69 20.33
N THR A 20 13.66 10.55 20.70
CA THR A 20 13.57 9.30 19.94
C THR A 20 12.13 8.76 19.84
N ALA A 21 11.33 8.90 20.90
CA ALA A 21 9.92 8.52 20.86
C ALA A 21 9.12 9.41 19.89
N ARG A 22 9.40 10.70 19.84
CA ARG A 22 8.72 11.64 18.94
C ARG A 22 9.12 11.44 17.47
N GLU A 23 10.39 11.14 17.21
CA GLU A 23 10.89 10.81 15.86
C GLU A 23 10.29 9.50 15.35
N ASN A 24 10.16 8.47 16.20
CA ASN A 24 9.54 7.22 15.84
C ASN A 24 8.05 7.38 15.51
N HIS A 25 7.28 8.16 16.29
CA HIS A 25 5.88 8.45 15.96
C HIS A 25 5.73 9.17 14.62
N HIS A 26 6.60 10.13 14.33
CA HIS A 26 6.55 10.87 13.07
C HIS A 26 6.82 9.98 11.85
N ASN A 27 7.73 9.00 11.99
CA ASN A 27 8.04 8.04 10.93
C ASN A 27 6.89 7.05 10.67
N VAL A 28 6.24 6.57 11.73
CA VAL A 28 5.08 5.67 11.64
C VAL A 28 3.90 6.37 10.95
N ASP A 29 3.60 7.62 11.35
CA ASP A 29 2.54 8.40 10.73
C ASP A 29 2.82 8.66 9.24
N GLN A 30 4.07 8.96 8.88
CA GLN A 30 4.48 9.14 7.48
C GLN A 30 4.37 7.86 6.66
N ALA A 31 4.84 6.73 7.19
CA ALA A 31 4.75 5.44 6.53
C ALA A 31 3.29 5.08 6.22
N PHE A 32 2.42 5.22 7.21
CA PHE A 32 0.99 4.96 7.06
C PHE A 32 0.32 5.89 6.04
N LEU A 33 0.48 7.20 6.18
CA LEU A 33 -0.20 8.18 5.32
C LEU A 33 0.28 8.12 3.86
N ILE A 34 1.60 8.01 3.65
CA ILE A 34 2.17 7.92 2.29
C ILE A 34 1.72 6.62 1.64
N SER A 35 1.76 5.50 2.37
CA SER A 35 1.33 4.20 1.85
C SER A 35 -0.16 4.19 1.52
N THR A 36 -1.00 4.81 2.37
CA THR A 36 -2.44 4.93 2.12
C THR A 36 -2.71 5.74 0.85
N GLY A 37 -2.10 6.92 0.74
CA GLY A 37 -2.29 7.79 -0.42
C GLY A 37 -1.77 7.17 -1.71
N ALA A 38 -0.59 6.56 -1.65
CA ALA A 38 0.04 5.91 -2.80
C ALA A 38 -0.84 4.80 -3.38
N VAL A 39 -1.30 3.88 -2.54
CA VAL A 39 -2.12 2.76 -2.98
C VAL A 39 -3.53 3.21 -3.34
N ALA A 40 -4.16 4.09 -2.57
CA ALA A 40 -5.49 4.59 -2.91
C ALA A 40 -5.54 5.24 -4.29
N LEU A 41 -4.52 6.04 -4.64
CA LEU A 41 -4.44 6.69 -5.95
C LEU A 41 -4.09 5.70 -7.08
N ALA A 42 -3.25 4.70 -6.80
CA ALA A 42 -2.87 3.68 -7.78
C ALA A 42 -4.04 2.75 -8.13
N GLU A 43 -4.91 2.46 -7.16
CA GLU A 43 -6.03 1.53 -7.30
C GLU A 43 -7.27 2.11 -7.97
N ILE A 44 -7.44 3.44 -7.97
CA ILE A 44 -8.61 4.06 -8.61
C ILE A 44 -8.55 3.85 -10.13
N GLY A 45 -9.46 3.05 -10.66
CA GLY A 45 -9.53 2.69 -12.08
C GLY A 45 -8.68 1.46 -12.44
N ASP A 46 -8.09 0.78 -11.47
CA ASP A 46 -7.30 -0.43 -11.67
C ASP A 46 -8.20 -1.68 -11.87
N LYS A 47 -7.58 -2.80 -12.28
CA LYS A 47 -8.27 -4.08 -12.52
C LYS A 47 -9.04 -4.59 -11.30
N THR A 48 -8.54 -4.39 -10.10
CA THR A 48 -9.18 -4.83 -8.86
C THR A 48 -10.43 -4.03 -8.52
N GLN A 49 -10.48 -2.74 -8.88
CA GLN A 49 -11.72 -1.97 -8.80
C GLN A 49 -12.77 -2.48 -9.77
N LEU A 50 -12.38 -2.87 -11.00
CA LEU A 50 -13.29 -3.51 -11.97
C LEU A 50 -13.75 -4.88 -11.46
N LEU A 51 -12.87 -5.68 -10.87
CA LEU A 51 -13.22 -6.96 -10.24
C LEU A 51 -14.22 -6.75 -9.10
N SER A 52 -14.04 -5.72 -8.28
CA SER A 52 -14.97 -5.32 -7.22
C SER A 52 -16.37 -5.06 -7.76
N LEU A 53 -16.49 -4.33 -8.88
CA LEU A 53 -17.75 -4.05 -9.55
C LEU A 53 -18.41 -5.33 -10.08
N VAL A 54 -17.66 -6.21 -10.73
CA VAL A 54 -18.15 -7.49 -11.26
C VAL A 54 -18.68 -8.37 -10.13
N LEU A 55 -17.96 -8.49 -9.02
CA LEU A 55 -18.38 -9.27 -7.85
C LEU A 55 -19.63 -8.67 -7.19
N ALA A 56 -19.68 -7.33 -7.08
CA ALA A 56 -20.83 -6.63 -6.50
C ALA A 56 -22.10 -6.83 -7.37
N ALA A 57 -21.99 -6.68 -8.69
CA ALA A 57 -23.08 -6.91 -9.62
C ALA A 57 -23.57 -8.35 -9.60
N ARG A 58 -22.63 -9.32 -9.54
CA ARG A 58 -22.93 -10.76 -9.59
C ARG A 58 -23.58 -11.27 -8.32
N TYR A 59 -23.01 -10.93 -7.17
CA TYR A 59 -23.42 -11.51 -5.88
C TYR A 59 -24.41 -10.66 -5.11
N ARG A 60 -24.43 -9.34 -5.32
CA ARG A 60 -25.31 -8.38 -4.63
C ARG A 60 -25.27 -8.49 -3.09
N LYS A 61 -24.10 -8.86 -2.54
CA LYS A 61 -23.85 -9.02 -1.11
C LYS A 61 -22.58 -8.22 -0.74
N PRO A 62 -22.70 -6.92 -0.47
CA PRO A 62 -21.53 -6.06 -0.29
C PRO A 62 -20.65 -6.46 0.90
N LEU A 63 -21.25 -6.81 2.05
CA LEU A 63 -20.47 -7.09 3.25
C LEU A 63 -19.50 -8.27 3.11
N PRO A 64 -19.90 -9.48 2.66
CA PRO A 64 -18.96 -10.57 2.44
C PRO A 64 -17.92 -10.27 1.34
N ILE A 65 -18.25 -9.44 0.35
CA ILE A 65 -17.27 -8.99 -0.65
C ILE A 65 -16.24 -8.07 -0.01
N ILE A 66 -16.66 -7.05 0.74
CA ILE A 66 -15.75 -6.12 1.44
C ILE A 66 -14.81 -6.87 2.39
N LEU A 67 -15.35 -7.82 3.17
CA LEU A 67 -14.51 -8.63 4.06
C LEU A 67 -13.56 -9.54 3.29
N GLY A 68 -13.98 -10.09 2.16
CA GLY A 68 -13.13 -10.89 1.29
C GLY A 68 -11.98 -10.09 0.70
N VAL A 69 -12.26 -8.88 0.20
CA VAL A 69 -11.25 -7.93 -0.28
C VAL A 69 -10.26 -7.60 0.84
N LEU A 70 -10.76 -7.23 2.03
CA LEU A 70 -9.93 -6.90 3.17
C LEU A 70 -8.96 -8.03 3.54
N VAL A 71 -9.45 -9.26 3.62
CA VAL A 71 -8.62 -10.43 3.99
C VAL A 71 -7.59 -10.73 2.90
N ALA A 72 -8.00 -10.75 1.62
CA ALA A 72 -7.09 -10.99 0.50
C ALA A 72 -5.96 -9.95 0.45
N THR A 73 -6.34 -8.67 0.53
CA THR A 73 -5.39 -7.55 0.53
C THR A 73 -4.44 -7.60 1.73
N LEU A 74 -4.98 -7.84 2.93
CA LEU A 74 -4.14 -7.92 4.13
C LEU A 74 -3.09 -9.03 4.02
N VAL A 75 -3.45 -10.19 3.49
CA VAL A 75 -2.52 -11.31 3.31
C VAL A 75 -1.46 -10.97 2.26
N ASN A 76 -1.87 -10.43 1.10
CA ASN A 76 -0.95 -10.03 0.04
C ASN A 76 0.00 -8.92 0.50
N HIS A 77 -0.52 -7.88 1.12
CA HIS A 77 0.30 -6.75 1.58
C HIS A 77 1.19 -7.12 2.77
N ALA A 78 0.74 -8.01 3.66
CA ALA A 78 1.60 -8.53 4.71
C ALA A 78 2.77 -9.35 4.14
N GLY A 79 2.52 -10.20 3.14
CA GLY A 79 3.58 -10.94 2.44
C GLY A 79 4.57 -10.00 1.73
N ALA A 80 4.06 -9.02 0.99
CA ALA A 80 4.86 -8.02 0.30
C ALA A 80 5.65 -7.13 1.28
N GLY A 81 5.01 -6.68 2.36
CA GLY A 81 5.63 -5.89 3.41
C GLY A 81 6.75 -6.64 4.13
N ALA A 82 6.53 -7.94 4.43
CA ALA A 82 7.56 -8.79 5.03
C ALA A 82 8.76 -8.98 4.10
N LEU A 83 8.51 -9.20 2.80
CA LEU A 83 9.55 -9.27 1.80
C LEU A 83 10.33 -7.95 1.70
N GLY A 84 9.65 -6.82 1.68
CA GLY A 84 10.27 -5.50 1.62
C GLY A 84 11.13 -5.21 2.85
N ALA A 85 10.59 -5.46 4.04
CA ALA A 85 11.33 -5.29 5.29
C ALA A 85 12.58 -6.21 5.34
N TRP A 86 12.47 -7.46 4.90
CA TRP A 86 13.59 -8.39 4.82
C TRP A 86 14.65 -7.92 3.81
N LEU A 87 14.26 -7.54 2.60
CA LEU A 87 15.17 -7.00 1.59
C LEU A 87 15.91 -5.76 2.12
N GLY A 88 15.23 -4.91 2.90
CA GLY A 88 15.82 -3.74 3.55
C GLY A 88 16.97 -4.08 4.48
N THR A 89 17.03 -5.30 5.03
CA THR A 89 18.14 -5.74 5.89
C THR A 89 19.33 -6.33 5.15
N LEU A 90 19.13 -6.74 3.89
CA LEU A 90 20.15 -7.47 3.12
C LEU A 90 21.01 -6.57 2.25
N VAL A 91 20.50 -5.40 1.85
CA VAL A 91 21.16 -4.55 0.86
C VAL A 91 21.80 -3.35 1.51
N THR A 92 22.92 -2.88 0.92
CA THR A 92 23.57 -1.66 1.38
C THR A 92 22.71 -0.43 1.12
N PRO A 93 22.87 0.66 1.91
CA PRO A 93 22.08 1.89 1.70
C PRO A 93 22.20 2.46 0.27
N ALA A 94 23.37 2.32 -0.36
CA ALA A 94 23.57 2.77 -1.74
C ALA A 94 22.74 1.96 -2.73
N ILE A 95 22.75 0.63 -2.64
CA ILE A 95 21.95 -0.25 -3.50
C ILE A 95 20.47 -0.02 -3.24
N MET A 96 20.06 0.12 -1.97
CA MET A 96 18.68 0.39 -1.58
C MET A 96 18.14 1.68 -2.23
N ARG A 97 18.91 2.77 -2.19
CA ARG A 97 18.53 4.04 -2.84
C ARG A 97 18.22 3.88 -4.32
N TRP A 98 19.11 3.22 -5.05
CA TRP A 98 18.90 2.97 -6.48
C TRP A 98 17.73 2.03 -6.75
N ALA A 99 17.60 0.95 -5.99
CA ALA A 99 16.49 0.01 -6.11
C ALA A 99 15.13 0.69 -5.88
N LEU A 100 15.02 1.52 -4.83
CA LEU A 100 13.81 2.27 -4.54
C LEU A 100 13.52 3.33 -5.61
N ALA A 101 14.54 4.07 -6.07
CA ALA A 101 14.36 5.06 -7.11
C ALA A 101 13.84 4.44 -8.41
N VAL A 102 14.44 3.33 -8.86
CA VAL A 102 14.02 2.60 -10.06
C VAL A 102 12.61 2.01 -9.87
N SER A 103 12.32 1.41 -8.70
CA SER A 103 11.02 0.84 -8.41
C SER A 103 9.91 1.89 -8.41
N PHE A 104 10.11 3.01 -7.73
CA PHE A 104 9.09 4.06 -7.66
C PHE A 104 8.90 4.78 -9.00
N ILE A 105 9.98 5.11 -9.72
CA ILE A 105 9.87 5.73 -11.06
C ILE A 105 9.22 4.75 -12.04
N GLY A 106 9.65 3.49 -12.04
CA GLY A 106 9.03 2.43 -12.85
C GLY A 106 7.54 2.27 -12.57
N MET A 107 7.16 2.30 -11.29
CA MET A 107 5.75 2.28 -10.84
C MET A 107 4.96 3.48 -11.37
N GLY A 108 5.52 4.68 -11.26
CA GLY A 108 4.89 5.90 -11.77
C GLY A 108 4.63 5.83 -13.27
N LEU A 109 5.53 5.23 -14.05
CA LEU A 109 5.34 5.00 -15.48
C LEU A 109 4.30 3.90 -15.74
N TRP A 110 4.33 2.82 -14.98
CA TRP A 110 3.41 1.69 -15.15
C TRP A 110 1.95 2.06 -14.84
N ILE A 111 1.71 2.92 -13.85
CA ILE A 111 0.34 3.39 -13.52
C ILE A 111 -0.32 4.13 -14.69
N LEU A 112 0.45 4.71 -15.60
CA LEU A 112 -0.09 5.37 -16.79
C LEU A 112 -0.58 4.39 -17.86
N VAL A 113 -0.21 3.11 -17.76
CA VAL A 113 -0.68 2.06 -18.67
C VAL A 113 -2.02 1.55 -18.15
N PRO A 114 -3.10 1.62 -18.96
CA PRO A 114 -4.40 1.11 -18.56
C PRO A 114 -4.37 -0.40 -18.31
N ASP A 115 -4.96 -0.84 -17.21
CA ASP A 115 -5.14 -2.26 -16.93
C ASP A 115 -6.44 -2.78 -17.52
N THR A 116 -6.41 -4.05 -17.89
CA THR A 116 -7.59 -4.79 -18.37
C THR A 116 -7.78 -6.01 -17.48
N LEU A 117 -9.06 -6.32 -17.18
CA LEU A 117 -9.39 -7.59 -16.52
C LEU A 117 -9.27 -8.74 -17.52
N ASP A 118 -8.53 -9.76 -17.15
CA ASP A 118 -8.57 -11.02 -17.85
C ASP A 118 -9.92 -11.72 -17.61
N GLU A 119 -10.48 -12.36 -18.68
CA GLU A 119 -11.77 -13.05 -18.56
C GLU A 119 -11.76 -14.17 -17.50
N ASP A 120 -10.62 -14.76 -17.22
CA ASP A 120 -10.46 -15.82 -16.22
C ASP A 120 -10.47 -15.26 -14.79
N GLU A 121 -9.97 -14.05 -14.56
CA GLU A 121 -10.11 -13.32 -13.27
C GLU A 121 -11.59 -12.97 -13.00
N ALA A 122 -12.35 -12.61 -14.05
CA ALA A 122 -13.78 -12.31 -13.94
C ALA A 122 -14.64 -13.57 -13.71
N LYS A 123 -14.18 -14.75 -14.10
CA LYS A 123 -14.84 -16.05 -13.87
C LYS A 123 -14.56 -16.59 -12.47
N ALA A 124 -14.65 -15.76 -11.43
CA ALA A 124 -14.54 -16.24 -10.05
C ALA A 124 -15.43 -17.48 -9.83
N ASN A 125 -14.78 -18.62 -9.75
CA ASN A 125 -15.39 -19.95 -9.79
C ASN A 125 -16.52 -20.05 -8.76
N ARG A 126 -17.57 -20.79 -9.09
CA ARG A 126 -18.63 -21.23 -8.13
C ARG A 126 -18.00 -22.15 -7.10
N THR A 127 -17.21 -21.62 -6.19
CA THR A 127 -16.60 -22.39 -5.13
C THR A 127 -17.63 -22.68 -4.04
N ARG A 128 -17.53 -23.84 -3.41
CA ARG A 128 -18.28 -24.21 -2.21
C ARG A 128 -18.05 -23.25 -1.03
N LEU A 129 -17.12 -22.31 -1.20
CA LEU A 129 -16.67 -21.34 -0.20
C LEU A 129 -17.60 -20.13 0.00
N GLY A 130 -18.69 -20.02 -0.77
CA GLY A 130 -19.59 -18.86 -0.72
C GLY A 130 -18.96 -17.58 -1.26
N VAL A 131 -19.71 -16.46 -1.14
CA VAL A 131 -19.31 -15.16 -1.70
C VAL A 131 -17.99 -14.65 -1.09
N PHE A 132 -17.83 -14.78 0.23
CA PHE A 132 -16.61 -14.37 0.92
C PHE A 132 -15.39 -15.10 0.40
N GLY A 133 -15.40 -16.43 0.38
CA GLY A 133 -14.25 -17.22 -0.05
C GLY A 133 -13.94 -17.06 -1.54
N ALA A 134 -14.98 -16.94 -2.39
CA ALA A 134 -14.80 -16.64 -3.80
C ALA A 134 -14.12 -15.27 -4.00
N THR A 135 -14.51 -14.27 -3.21
CA THR A 135 -13.87 -12.95 -3.25
C THR A 135 -12.42 -13.01 -2.77
N VAL A 136 -12.14 -13.69 -1.64
CA VAL A 136 -10.76 -13.84 -1.14
C VAL A 136 -9.86 -14.44 -2.22
N VAL A 137 -10.28 -15.54 -2.85
CA VAL A 137 -9.45 -16.21 -3.87
C VAL A 137 -9.27 -15.32 -5.11
N ALA A 138 -10.36 -14.72 -5.62
CA ALA A 138 -10.29 -13.87 -6.80
C ALA A 138 -9.38 -12.65 -6.58
N PHE A 139 -9.54 -11.94 -5.47
CA PHE A 139 -8.69 -10.79 -5.13
C PHE A 139 -7.25 -11.19 -4.84
N PHE A 140 -7.03 -12.27 -4.11
CA PHE A 140 -5.67 -12.76 -3.83
C PHE A 140 -4.91 -13.03 -5.14
N LEU A 141 -5.54 -13.70 -6.10
CA LEU A 141 -4.91 -14.01 -7.40
C LEU A 141 -4.74 -12.76 -8.26
N ALA A 142 -5.73 -11.87 -8.30
CA ALA A 142 -5.66 -10.62 -9.07
C ALA A 142 -4.54 -9.68 -8.59
N GLU A 143 -4.29 -9.66 -7.28
CA GLU A 143 -3.26 -8.84 -6.65
C GLU A 143 -1.85 -9.45 -6.74
N MET A 144 -1.73 -10.77 -7.00
CA MET A 144 -0.40 -11.39 -7.10
C MET A 144 0.40 -10.82 -8.28
N GLY A 145 1.54 -10.21 -7.94
CA GLY A 145 2.44 -9.58 -8.93
C GLY A 145 1.95 -8.24 -9.46
N ASP A 146 0.93 -7.66 -8.84
CA ASP A 146 0.40 -6.36 -9.27
C ASP A 146 1.25 -5.18 -8.80
N LYS A 147 0.97 -4.00 -9.37
CA LYS A 147 1.65 -2.71 -9.09
C LYS A 147 1.69 -2.39 -7.61
N THR A 148 0.56 -2.55 -6.92
CA THR A 148 0.43 -2.22 -5.50
C THR A 148 1.17 -3.18 -4.59
N GLN A 149 1.34 -4.44 -4.98
CA GLN A 149 2.20 -5.37 -4.28
C GLN A 149 3.67 -4.94 -4.36
N ILE A 150 4.16 -4.55 -5.54
CA ILE A 150 5.52 -4.04 -5.74
C ILE A 150 5.72 -2.72 -4.99
N ALA A 151 4.72 -1.81 -5.02
CA ALA A 151 4.74 -0.58 -4.23
C ALA A 151 4.86 -0.87 -2.72
N THR A 152 4.11 -1.86 -2.22
CA THR A 152 4.15 -2.27 -0.81
C THR A 152 5.53 -2.79 -0.41
N VAL A 153 6.18 -3.61 -1.26
CA VAL A 153 7.57 -4.06 -1.04
C VAL A 153 8.51 -2.86 -0.93
N ALA A 154 8.44 -1.93 -1.89
CA ALA A 154 9.31 -0.76 -1.93
C ALA A 154 9.08 0.18 -0.73
N LEU A 155 7.81 0.42 -0.35
CA LEU A 155 7.47 1.25 0.81
C LEU A 155 7.95 0.62 2.12
N ALA A 156 7.76 -0.69 2.30
CA ALA A 156 8.23 -1.39 3.50
C ALA A 156 9.76 -1.42 3.60
N ALA A 157 10.46 -1.58 2.47
CA ALA A 157 11.91 -1.48 2.42
C ALA A 157 12.40 -0.06 2.75
N ARG A 158 11.66 0.98 2.34
CA ARG A 158 12.00 2.37 2.60
C ARG A 158 11.78 2.80 4.04
N PHE A 159 10.58 2.57 4.56
CA PHE A 159 10.17 3.11 5.86
C PHE A 159 10.63 2.26 7.04
N HIS A 160 11.05 1.01 6.80
CA HIS A 160 11.37 0.04 7.85
C HIS A 160 10.26 -0.11 8.91
N ASP A 161 9.02 0.22 8.53
CA ASP A 161 7.82 0.11 9.35
C ASP A 161 6.82 -0.83 8.68
N PHE A 162 6.90 -2.09 9.03
CA PHE A 162 6.03 -3.13 8.50
C PHE A 162 4.55 -2.86 8.77
N PHE A 163 4.22 -2.51 10.02
CA PHE A 163 2.81 -2.35 10.42
C PHE A 163 2.18 -1.10 9.82
N GLY A 164 2.88 0.03 9.84
CA GLY A 164 2.40 1.27 9.24
C GLY A 164 2.19 1.13 7.73
N VAL A 165 3.12 0.49 7.03
CA VAL A 165 3.01 0.27 5.59
C VAL A 165 1.86 -0.70 5.26
N VAL A 166 1.79 -1.87 5.91
CA VAL A 166 0.74 -2.87 5.64
C VAL A 166 -0.66 -2.32 5.96
N ALA A 167 -0.81 -1.63 7.09
CA ALA A 167 -2.07 -0.99 7.44
C ALA A 167 -2.43 0.12 6.43
N GLY A 168 -1.47 0.96 6.07
CA GLY A 168 -1.67 2.06 5.12
C GLY A 168 -2.04 1.56 3.72
N THR A 169 -1.30 0.62 3.16
CA THR A 169 -1.58 0.06 1.83
C THR A 169 -2.93 -0.68 1.82
N THR A 170 -3.25 -1.42 2.88
CA THR A 170 -4.55 -2.09 3.02
C THR A 170 -5.69 -1.07 3.09
N LEU A 171 -5.53 0.01 3.86
CA LEU A 171 -6.53 1.08 3.91
C LEU A 171 -6.69 1.76 2.55
N GLY A 172 -5.59 2.04 1.84
CA GLY A 172 -5.61 2.61 0.48
C GLY A 172 -6.42 1.75 -0.48
N MET A 173 -6.19 0.44 -0.47
CA MET A 173 -6.96 -0.55 -1.23
C MET A 173 -8.46 -0.50 -0.88
N MET A 174 -8.79 -0.44 0.40
CA MET A 174 -10.19 -0.38 0.84
C MET A 174 -10.87 0.93 0.42
N ILE A 175 -10.16 2.07 0.47
CA ILE A 175 -10.67 3.38 0.01
C ILE A 175 -11.05 3.34 -1.47
N ALA A 176 -10.28 2.66 -2.31
CA ALA A 176 -10.58 2.54 -3.73
C ALA A 176 -11.74 1.55 -4.02
N ASN A 177 -11.74 0.39 -3.35
CA ASN A 177 -12.61 -0.72 -3.70
C ASN A 177 -13.99 -0.69 -2.99
N VAL A 178 -14.06 -0.24 -1.72
CA VAL A 178 -15.33 -0.23 -0.98
C VAL A 178 -16.41 0.64 -1.64
N PRO A 179 -16.11 1.88 -2.09
CA PRO A 179 -17.09 2.67 -2.82
C PRO A 179 -17.57 1.99 -4.10
N ALA A 180 -16.70 1.31 -4.84
CA ALA A 180 -17.05 0.55 -6.04
C ALA A 180 -18.02 -0.58 -5.71
N ILE A 181 -17.78 -1.33 -4.62
CA ILE A 181 -18.66 -2.42 -4.17
C ILE A 181 -20.05 -1.91 -3.76
N ILE A 182 -20.12 -0.75 -3.08
CA ILE A 182 -21.38 -0.21 -2.54
C ILE A 182 -22.19 0.51 -3.62
N LEU A 183 -21.52 1.35 -4.42
CA LEU A 183 -22.16 2.27 -5.37
C LEU A 183 -22.28 1.69 -6.79
N GLY A 184 -21.53 0.63 -7.10
CA GLY A 184 -21.54 -0.05 -8.40
C GLY A 184 -21.14 0.87 -9.55
N ASP A 185 -21.71 0.63 -10.73
CA ASP A 185 -21.37 1.33 -12.00
C ASP A 185 -21.48 2.85 -11.93
N ARG A 186 -22.40 3.38 -11.10
CA ARG A 186 -22.57 4.84 -10.97
C ARG A 186 -21.34 5.56 -10.41
N PHE A 187 -20.54 4.86 -9.63
CA PHE A 187 -19.29 5.39 -9.09
C PHE A 187 -18.16 5.33 -10.12
N ALA A 188 -18.00 4.20 -10.79
CA ALA A 188 -16.93 3.98 -11.76
C ALA A 188 -16.94 5.00 -12.90
N HIS A 189 -18.11 5.30 -13.45
CA HIS A 189 -18.27 6.25 -14.58
C HIS A 189 -18.02 7.72 -14.21
N ARG A 190 -17.97 8.09 -12.92
CA ARG A 190 -17.77 9.47 -12.49
C ARG A 190 -16.32 9.81 -12.15
N LEU A 191 -15.46 8.81 -12.04
CA LEU A 191 -14.06 9.03 -11.65
C LEU A 191 -13.23 9.45 -12.87
N PRO A 192 -12.51 10.58 -12.79
CA PRO A 192 -11.57 11.01 -13.83
C PRO A 192 -10.27 10.18 -13.73
N THR A 193 -10.32 8.89 -14.06
CA THR A 193 -9.23 7.92 -13.86
C THR A 193 -7.89 8.41 -14.42
N LYS A 194 -7.89 9.05 -15.60
CA LYS A 194 -6.66 9.62 -16.20
C LYS A 194 -6.00 10.68 -15.32
N VAL A 195 -6.80 11.53 -14.66
CA VAL A 195 -6.28 12.57 -13.75
C VAL A 195 -5.72 11.93 -12.48
N VAL A 196 -6.45 10.96 -11.93
CA VAL A 196 -6.02 10.24 -10.71
C VAL A 196 -4.73 9.47 -10.96
N HIS A 197 -4.64 8.73 -12.07
CA HIS A 197 -3.41 8.04 -12.47
C HIS A 197 -2.25 9.01 -12.72
N GLY A 198 -2.52 10.18 -13.30
CA GLY A 198 -1.51 11.24 -13.46
C GLY A 198 -0.97 11.73 -12.12
N ILE A 199 -1.84 11.97 -11.13
CA ILE A 199 -1.45 12.37 -9.77
C ILE A 199 -0.65 11.26 -9.09
N ALA A 200 -1.10 10.01 -9.19
CA ALA A 200 -0.38 8.85 -8.66
C ALA A 200 1.01 8.72 -9.28
N ALA A 201 1.12 8.84 -10.59
CA ALA A 201 2.39 8.77 -11.31
C ALA A 201 3.37 9.85 -10.84
N VAL A 202 2.91 11.10 -10.73
CA VAL A 202 3.74 12.20 -10.19
C VAL A 202 4.19 11.91 -8.77
N MET A 203 3.31 11.42 -7.91
CA MET A 203 3.66 11.08 -6.54
C MET A 203 4.74 9.99 -6.47
N PHE A 204 4.62 8.92 -7.26
CA PHE A 204 5.63 7.86 -7.30
C PHE A 204 6.97 8.36 -7.88
N VAL A 205 6.95 9.21 -8.90
CA VAL A 205 8.17 9.84 -9.44
C VAL A 205 8.84 10.72 -8.38
N VAL A 206 8.07 11.50 -7.61
CA VAL A 206 8.60 12.31 -6.50
C VAL A 206 9.21 11.41 -5.42
N LEU A 207 8.55 10.32 -5.03
CA LEU A 207 9.11 9.35 -4.08
C LEU A 207 10.42 8.74 -4.60
N GLY A 208 10.47 8.41 -5.89
CA GLY A 208 11.68 7.90 -6.54
C GLY A 208 12.81 8.92 -6.55
N ALA A 209 12.51 10.18 -6.87
CA ALA A 209 13.48 11.26 -6.82
C ALA A 209 14.01 11.51 -5.39
N MET A 210 13.10 11.55 -4.40
CA MET A 210 13.51 11.67 -2.99
C MET A 210 14.43 10.52 -2.56
N ALA A 211 14.13 9.28 -2.99
CA ALA A 211 15.00 8.13 -2.75
C ALA A 211 16.38 8.34 -3.38
N LEU A 212 16.44 8.80 -4.63
CA LEU A 212 17.68 9.02 -5.36
C LEU A 212 18.58 10.07 -4.69
N PHE A 213 18.00 11.18 -4.21
CA PHE A 213 18.72 12.25 -3.53
C PHE A 213 18.98 11.98 -2.04
N GLY A 214 18.51 10.85 -1.51
CA GLY A 214 18.69 10.50 -0.09
C GLY A 214 17.84 11.35 0.87
N VAL A 215 16.79 11.98 0.37
CA VAL A 215 15.88 12.80 1.18
C VAL A 215 14.91 11.87 1.91
N GLY A 216 14.92 11.90 3.26
CA GLY A 216 14.06 11.05 4.08
C GLY A 216 14.56 9.61 4.25
N PHE A 217 15.88 9.40 4.16
CA PHE A 217 16.61 8.15 4.48
C PHE A 217 17.40 8.34 5.76
#